data_81a406a732b8ff1f335ede66c2d4e110
#
_entry.id   81a406a732b8ff1f335ede66c2d4e110
#
_cell.length_a   1.000
_cell.length_b   1.000
_cell.length_c   1.000
_cell.angle_alpha   90.00
_cell.angle_beta   90.00
_cell.angle_gamma   90.00
#
_symmetry.space_group_name_H-M   'P 1'
#
loop_
_entity.id
_entity.type
_entity.pdbx_description
1 polymer ?
#
loop_
_entity_poly.entity_id
_entity_poly.type
_entity_poly.pdbx_seq_one_letter_code
_entity_poly.pdbx_strand_id
1 'polypeptide(L)'
;MPCHIFRGEYRNSPDIESTCVLSRYYRMNGDYDKFFSVALKNVAVDGCSEVCCELGAYYFDKADYEEASLWYYNAAFETKPVLDVECGGGKALHALSECYSRWADEKQKKLDSLPPKSRNVFKGDKELIDSLRSQAADYQKQAEEWMLPEGD
;
A
#
# COMPACT_ATOMS: atom_id res chain seq x y z
N MET A 1 26.09 -6.69 -26.70
CA MET A 1 25.81 -7.44 -25.48
C MET A 1 24.76 -6.76 -24.65
N PRO A 2 23.66 -7.44 -24.33
CA PRO A 2 22.58 -6.82 -23.54
C PRO A 2 23.04 -6.23 -22.21
N CYS A 3 24.03 -6.85 -21.57
CA CYS A 3 24.56 -6.39 -20.28
C CYS A 3 25.24 -5.02 -20.32
N HIS A 4 25.80 -4.62 -21.47
CA HIS A 4 26.44 -3.31 -21.60
C HIS A 4 25.43 -2.19 -21.78
N ILE A 5 24.33 -2.44 -22.48
CA ILE A 5 23.23 -1.49 -22.65
C ILE A 5 22.54 -1.27 -21.31
N PHE A 6 22.28 -2.35 -20.57
CA PHE A 6 21.70 -2.27 -19.23
C PHE A 6 22.58 -1.52 -18.25
N ARG A 7 23.90 -1.72 -18.29
CA ARG A 7 24.84 -1.02 -17.42
C ARG A 7 24.86 0.48 -17.69
N GLY A 8 24.74 0.90 -18.96
CA GLY A 8 24.69 2.30 -19.32
C GLY A 8 23.44 3.01 -18.80
N GLU A 9 22.29 2.39 -18.98
CA GLU A 9 21.03 2.88 -18.47
C GLU A 9 20.99 2.85 -16.94
N TYR A 10 21.56 1.81 -16.33
CA TYR A 10 21.61 1.63 -14.90
C TYR A 10 22.50 2.68 -14.20
N ARG A 11 23.57 3.12 -14.86
CA ARG A 11 24.44 4.17 -14.32
C ARG A 11 23.79 5.53 -14.27
N ASN A 12 22.84 5.79 -15.16
CA ASN A 12 22.11 7.06 -15.24
C ASN A 12 20.82 7.04 -14.44
N SER A 13 20.43 5.86 -13.90
CA SER A 13 19.27 5.72 -13.03
C SER A 13 19.69 5.88 -11.57
N PRO A 14 18.90 6.55 -10.73
CA PRO A 14 19.16 6.53 -9.29
C PRO A 14 19.21 5.08 -8.81
N ASP A 15 20.12 4.77 -7.90
CA ASP A 15 20.13 3.46 -7.29
C ASP A 15 18.82 3.23 -6.50
N ILE A 16 18.56 1.99 -6.14
CA ILE A 16 17.30 1.62 -5.51
C ILE A 16 17.12 2.31 -4.14
N GLU A 17 18.19 2.51 -3.40
CA GLU A 17 18.15 3.22 -2.11
C GLU A 17 17.78 4.68 -2.30
N SER A 18 18.42 5.35 -3.26
CA SER A 18 18.10 6.73 -3.62
C SER A 18 16.65 6.87 -4.09
N THR A 19 16.17 5.88 -4.83
CA THR A 19 14.77 5.84 -5.30
C THR A 19 13.79 5.80 -4.13
N CYS A 20 14.08 4.99 -3.10
CA CYS A 20 13.25 4.93 -1.89
C CYS A 20 13.17 6.31 -1.21
N VAL A 21 14.32 6.96 -1.04
CA VAL A 21 14.40 8.27 -0.39
C VAL A 21 13.71 9.35 -1.23
N LEU A 22 13.97 9.37 -2.54
CA LEU A 22 13.39 10.35 -3.45
C LEU A 22 11.88 10.22 -3.57
N SER A 23 11.36 9.01 -3.66
CA SER A 23 9.92 8.80 -3.76
C SER A 23 9.20 9.36 -2.53
N ARG A 24 9.72 9.10 -1.35
CA ARG A 24 9.17 9.65 -0.11
C ARG A 24 9.28 11.18 -0.07
N TYR A 25 10.43 11.72 -0.44
CA TYR A 25 10.66 13.16 -0.45
C TYR A 25 9.68 13.86 -1.37
N TYR A 26 9.54 13.40 -2.61
CA TYR A 26 8.61 14.01 -3.57
C TYR A 26 7.16 13.89 -3.11
N ARG A 27 6.76 12.74 -2.57
CA ARG A 27 5.39 12.57 -2.08
C ARG A 27 5.09 13.54 -0.93
N MET A 28 6.01 13.64 0.03
CA MET A 28 5.83 14.51 1.20
C MET A 28 5.83 15.99 0.84
N ASN A 29 6.52 16.38 -0.22
CA ASN A 29 6.54 17.76 -0.70
C ASN A 29 5.42 18.08 -1.70
N GLY A 30 4.59 17.12 -2.03
CA GLY A 30 3.50 17.33 -2.98
C GLY A 30 3.94 17.42 -4.44
N ASP A 31 5.18 17.04 -4.74
CA ASP A 31 5.71 17.02 -6.10
C ASP A 31 5.34 15.70 -6.77
N TYR A 32 4.07 15.56 -7.11
CA TYR A 32 3.51 14.28 -7.53
C TYR A 32 3.97 13.85 -8.92
N ASP A 33 4.28 14.77 -9.82
CA ASP A 33 4.82 14.42 -11.14
C ASP A 33 6.16 13.69 -11.00
N LYS A 34 7.06 14.24 -10.20
CA LYS A 34 8.35 13.60 -9.92
C LYS A 34 8.19 12.33 -9.10
N PHE A 35 7.27 12.34 -8.15
CA PHE A 35 6.97 11.17 -7.34
C PHE A 35 6.57 9.98 -8.22
N PHE A 36 5.59 10.15 -9.09
CA PHE A 36 5.13 9.06 -9.96
C PHE A 36 6.19 8.65 -10.96
N SER A 37 6.96 9.61 -11.50
CA SER A 37 8.06 9.29 -12.41
C SER A 37 9.07 8.35 -11.76
N VAL A 38 9.48 8.63 -10.54
CA VAL A 38 10.46 7.81 -9.81
C VAL A 38 9.84 6.49 -9.37
N ALA A 39 8.65 6.55 -8.78
CA ALA A 39 7.99 5.36 -8.21
C ALA A 39 7.61 4.35 -9.28
N LEU A 40 7.01 4.77 -10.38
CA LEU A 40 6.55 3.86 -11.43
C LEU A 40 7.72 3.24 -12.20
N LYS A 41 8.83 3.96 -12.37
CA LYS A 41 10.04 3.38 -12.95
C LYS A 41 10.60 2.26 -12.08
N ASN A 42 10.61 2.46 -10.76
CA ASN A 42 11.06 1.43 -9.82
C ASN A 42 10.17 0.20 -9.90
N VAL A 43 8.86 0.38 -9.85
CA VAL A 43 7.90 -0.73 -9.87
C VAL A 43 7.97 -1.50 -11.20
N ALA A 44 8.19 -0.79 -12.32
CA ALA A 44 8.26 -1.42 -13.63
C ALA A 44 9.48 -2.33 -13.80
N VAL A 45 10.57 -2.07 -13.09
CA VAL A 45 11.81 -2.85 -13.20
C VAL A 45 11.89 -3.94 -12.14
N ASP A 46 11.98 -3.55 -10.87
CA ASP A 46 12.17 -4.48 -9.75
C ASP A 46 11.10 -4.33 -8.67
N GLY A 47 10.74 -3.10 -8.37
CA GLY A 47 9.91 -2.80 -7.23
C GLY A 47 10.64 -2.99 -5.90
N CYS A 48 10.19 -2.28 -4.88
CA CYS A 48 10.62 -2.50 -3.50
C CYS A 48 9.49 -2.11 -2.55
N SER A 49 9.53 -2.66 -1.35
CA SER A 49 8.46 -2.45 -0.37
C SER A 49 8.28 -0.98 -0.01
N GLU A 50 9.36 -0.22 0.12
CA GLU A 50 9.31 1.20 0.47
C GLU A 50 8.56 2.02 -0.57
N VAL A 51 8.85 1.83 -1.86
CA VAL A 51 8.17 2.54 -2.94
C VAL A 51 6.69 2.16 -2.99
N CYS A 52 6.38 0.88 -2.80
CA CYS A 52 4.99 0.42 -2.72
C CYS A 52 4.26 1.07 -1.54
N CYS A 53 4.91 1.21 -0.39
CA CYS A 53 4.33 1.92 0.76
C CYS A 53 4.08 3.39 0.45
N GLU A 54 4.97 4.05 -0.28
CA GLU A 54 4.77 5.45 -0.67
C GLU A 54 3.58 5.61 -1.63
N LEU A 55 3.44 4.69 -2.59
CA LEU A 55 2.27 4.67 -3.48
C LEU A 55 0.99 4.39 -2.69
N GLY A 56 1.03 3.46 -1.75
CA GLY A 56 -0.10 3.17 -0.86
C GLY A 56 -0.50 4.40 -0.05
N ALA A 57 0.48 5.11 0.51
CA ALA A 57 0.23 6.33 1.28
C ALA A 57 -0.40 7.43 0.42
N TYR A 58 0.05 7.58 -0.82
CA TYR A 58 -0.54 8.56 -1.74
C TYR A 58 -2.03 8.28 -1.94
N TYR A 59 -2.40 7.05 -2.29
CA TYR A 59 -3.80 6.70 -2.52
C TYR A 59 -4.63 6.73 -1.24
N PHE A 60 -4.04 6.36 -0.11
CA PHE A 60 -4.69 6.47 1.20
C PHE A 60 -5.07 7.92 1.51
N ASP A 61 -4.16 8.86 1.27
CA ASP A 61 -4.40 10.29 1.48
C ASP A 61 -5.49 10.84 0.55
N LYS A 62 -5.69 10.20 -0.61
CA LYS A 62 -6.78 10.53 -1.54
C LYS A 62 -8.08 9.81 -1.18
N ALA A 63 -8.12 9.05 -0.10
CA ALA A 63 -9.24 8.21 0.30
C ALA A 63 -9.59 7.14 -0.75
N ASP A 64 -8.65 6.77 -1.59
CA ASP A 64 -8.78 5.63 -2.51
C ASP A 64 -8.22 4.40 -1.82
N TYR A 65 -9.01 3.84 -0.92
CA TYR A 65 -8.57 2.76 -0.04
C TYR A 65 -8.40 1.43 -0.79
N GLU A 66 -9.16 1.23 -1.84
CA GLU A 66 -9.01 0.05 -2.69
C GLU A 66 -7.64 0.03 -3.37
N GLU A 67 -7.27 1.12 -4.04
CA GLU A 67 -5.97 1.25 -4.69
C GLU A 67 -4.84 1.22 -3.66
N ALA A 68 -5.00 1.93 -2.55
CA ALA A 68 -4.02 1.92 -1.47
C ALA A 68 -3.77 0.50 -0.95
N SER A 69 -4.80 -0.30 -0.80
CA SER A 69 -4.68 -1.68 -0.31
C SER A 69 -3.87 -2.55 -1.26
N LEU A 70 -3.98 -2.35 -2.56
CA LEU A 70 -3.19 -3.10 -3.54
C LEU A 70 -1.69 -2.80 -3.39
N TRP A 71 -1.33 -1.54 -3.19
CA TRP A 71 0.08 -1.16 -3.02
C TRP A 71 0.65 -1.66 -1.69
N TYR A 72 -0.08 -1.57 -0.61
CA TYR A 72 0.38 -2.11 0.67
C TYR A 72 0.45 -3.64 0.66
N TYR A 73 -0.45 -4.30 -0.05
CA TYR A 73 -0.35 -5.74 -0.27
C TYR A 73 0.94 -6.10 -1.01
N ASN A 74 1.24 -5.38 -2.09
CA ASN A 74 2.49 -5.56 -2.82
C ASN A 74 3.71 -5.35 -1.93
N ALA A 75 3.66 -4.33 -1.07
CA ALA A 75 4.75 -4.05 -0.13
C ALA A 75 4.99 -5.23 0.82
N ALA A 76 3.92 -5.81 1.35
CA ALA A 76 4.02 -6.88 2.36
C ALA A 76 4.34 -8.25 1.77
N PHE A 77 3.81 -8.57 0.58
CA PHE A 77 3.80 -9.96 0.07
C PHE A 77 4.50 -10.16 -1.26
N GLU A 78 4.62 -9.12 -2.10
CA GLU A 78 5.11 -9.26 -3.47
C GLU A 78 6.47 -8.59 -3.72
N THR A 79 6.95 -7.80 -2.78
CA THR A 79 8.24 -7.10 -2.89
C THR A 79 9.06 -7.30 -1.63
N LYS A 80 10.31 -6.83 -1.67
CA LYS A 80 11.21 -6.91 -0.53
C LYS A 80 11.65 -5.51 -0.12
N PRO A 81 11.87 -5.27 1.17
CA PRO A 81 12.41 -4.00 1.64
C PRO A 81 13.89 -3.88 1.30
N VAL A 82 14.34 -2.65 1.12
CA VAL A 82 15.72 -2.30 0.81
C VAL A 82 16.38 -1.62 2.00
N LEU A 83 15.72 -0.62 2.58
CA LEU A 83 16.24 0.18 3.70
C LEU A 83 15.57 -0.12 5.04
N ASP A 84 14.30 -0.44 5.01
CA ASP A 84 13.47 -0.61 6.20
C ASP A 84 12.65 -1.89 6.09
N VAL A 85 13.04 -2.89 6.85
CA VAL A 85 12.37 -4.21 6.84
C VAL A 85 10.89 -4.11 7.21
N GLU A 86 10.51 -3.12 8.02
CA GLU A 86 9.12 -2.91 8.41
C GLU A 86 8.23 -2.52 7.24
N CYS A 87 8.79 -1.87 6.21
CA CYS A 87 8.03 -1.54 5.00
C CYS A 87 7.58 -2.78 4.22
N GLY A 88 8.24 -3.91 4.42
CA GLY A 88 7.82 -5.20 3.87
C GLY A 88 7.17 -6.12 4.90
N GLY A 89 6.87 -5.62 6.08
CA GLY A 89 6.36 -6.42 7.18
C GLY A 89 5.31 -5.68 7.99
N GLY A 90 5.56 -5.48 9.29
CA GLY A 90 4.58 -4.94 10.23
C GLY A 90 3.96 -3.61 9.82
N LYS A 91 4.77 -2.70 9.29
CA LYS A 91 4.29 -1.38 8.84
C LYS A 91 3.34 -1.49 7.65
N ALA A 92 3.69 -2.31 6.65
CA ALA A 92 2.84 -2.55 5.49
C ALA A 92 1.55 -3.27 5.88
N LEU A 93 1.64 -4.27 6.75
CA LEU A 93 0.49 -5.04 7.23
C LEU A 93 -0.47 -4.16 8.04
N HIS A 94 0.06 -3.31 8.91
CA HIS A 94 -0.75 -2.35 9.66
C HIS A 94 -1.46 -1.37 8.72
N ALA A 95 -0.74 -0.82 7.75
CA ALA A 95 -1.32 0.09 6.77
C ALA A 95 -2.39 -0.60 5.92
N LEU A 96 -2.17 -1.85 5.56
CA LEU A 96 -3.14 -2.66 4.83
C LEU A 96 -4.42 -2.86 5.65
N SER A 97 -4.28 -3.16 6.94
CA SER A 97 -5.42 -3.26 7.88
C SER A 97 -6.20 -1.94 7.92
N GLU A 98 -5.50 -0.82 8.01
CA GLU A 98 -6.13 0.52 8.01
C GLU A 98 -6.91 0.77 6.72
N CYS A 99 -6.39 0.37 5.56
CA CYS A 99 -7.09 0.52 4.28
C CYS A 99 -8.43 -0.20 4.29
N TYR A 100 -8.44 -1.44 4.72
CA TYR A 100 -9.68 -2.23 4.77
C TYR A 100 -10.67 -1.68 5.80
N SER A 101 -10.17 -1.22 6.93
CA SER A 101 -10.99 -0.62 7.98
C SER A 101 -11.66 0.68 7.49
N ARG A 102 -10.89 1.56 6.87
CA ARG A 102 -11.40 2.83 6.32
C ARG A 102 -12.35 2.59 5.17
N TRP A 103 -12.06 1.63 4.32
CA TRP A 103 -12.92 1.26 3.21
C TRP A 103 -14.28 0.75 3.72
N ALA A 104 -14.26 -0.12 4.73
CA ALA A 104 -15.48 -0.60 5.38
C ALA A 104 -16.29 0.55 6.00
N ASP A 105 -15.62 1.47 6.70
CA ASP A 105 -16.26 2.63 7.32
C ASP A 105 -16.93 3.53 6.28
N GLU A 106 -16.26 3.76 5.14
CA GLU A 106 -16.81 4.57 4.06
C GLU A 106 -18.06 3.94 3.48
N LYS A 107 -18.04 2.64 3.25
CA LYS A 107 -19.22 1.90 2.74
C LYS A 107 -20.35 1.87 3.77
N GLN A 108 -20.03 1.68 5.04
CA GLN A 108 -21.01 1.72 6.12
C GLN A 108 -21.71 3.08 6.20
N LYS A 109 -20.92 4.15 6.09
CA LYS A 109 -21.45 5.51 6.12
C LYS A 109 -22.42 5.77 4.96
N LYS A 110 -22.08 5.30 3.77
CA LYS A 110 -22.96 5.39 2.60
C LYS A 110 -24.25 4.60 2.81
N LEU A 111 -24.13 3.40 3.35
CA LEU A 111 -25.31 2.55 3.63
C LEU A 111 -26.21 3.21 4.67
N ASP A 112 -25.63 3.76 5.73
CA ASP A 112 -26.40 4.43 6.81
C ASP A 112 -27.11 5.70 6.33
N SER A 113 -26.61 6.34 5.28
CA SER A 113 -27.24 7.53 4.71
C SER A 113 -28.46 7.22 3.86
N LEU A 114 -28.68 5.94 3.51
CA LEU A 114 -29.83 5.52 2.71
C LEU A 114 -31.10 5.45 3.57
N PRO A 115 -32.30 5.71 2.97
CA PRO A 115 -33.57 5.50 3.67
C PRO A 115 -33.69 4.05 4.15
N PRO A 116 -34.35 3.80 5.32
CA PRO A 116 -34.49 2.45 5.86
C PRO A 116 -35.10 1.43 4.90
N LYS A 117 -36.01 1.86 4.04
CA LYS A 117 -36.66 1.00 3.04
C LYS A 117 -35.70 0.54 1.95
N SER A 118 -34.66 1.34 1.66
CA SER A 118 -33.68 1.03 0.62
C SER A 118 -32.55 0.12 1.12
N ARG A 119 -32.33 0.07 2.44
CA ARG A 119 -31.22 -0.70 3.03
C ARG A 119 -31.29 -2.19 2.76
N ASN A 120 -32.50 -2.74 2.67
CA ASN A 120 -32.71 -4.17 2.41
C ASN A 120 -32.29 -4.58 0.99
N VAL A 121 -32.28 -3.63 0.05
CA VAL A 121 -31.87 -3.89 -1.35
C VAL A 121 -30.35 -4.05 -1.46
N PHE A 122 -29.60 -3.51 -0.49
CA PHE A 122 -28.14 -3.51 -0.50
C PHE A 122 -27.53 -4.54 0.46
N LYS A 123 -28.15 -5.73 0.54
CA LYS A 123 -27.65 -6.82 1.39
C LYS A 123 -26.21 -7.22 1.04
N GLY A 124 -25.85 -7.18 -0.25
CA GLY A 124 -24.50 -7.47 -0.70
C GLY A 124 -23.47 -6.49 -0.18
N ASP A 125 -23.86 -5.22 0.04
CA ASP A 125 -22.97 -4.22 0.62
C ASP A 125 -22.65 -4.52 2.09
N LYS A 126 -23.62 -5.05 2.84
CA LYS A 126 -23.37 -5.49 4.22
C LYS A 126 -22.39 -6.66 4.27
N GLU A 127 -22.54 -7.62 3.35
CA GLU A 127 -21.62 -8.76 3.25
C GLU A 127 -20.22 -8.30 2.89
N LEU A 128 -20.09 -7.33 1.99
CA LEU A 128 -18.80 -6.74 1.62
C LEU A 128 -18.17 -6.01 2.82
N ILE A 129 -18.95 -5.21 3.55
CA ILE A 129 -18.49 -4.51 4.75
C ILE A 129 -17.95 -5.50 5.77
N ASP A 130 -18.69 -6.57 6.04
CA ASP A 130 -18.28 -7.61 6.99
C ASP A 130 -16.98 -8.29 6.54
N SER A 131 -16.87 -8.58 5.23
CA SER A 131 -15.64 -9.15 4.66
C SER A 131 -14.45 -8.21 4.81
N LEU A 132 -14.62 -6.91 4.54
CA LEU A 132 -13.57 -5.92 4.68
C LEU A 132 -13.11 -5.80 6.15
N ARG A 133 -14.04 -5.81 7.09
CA ARG A 133 -13.71 -5.75 8.52
C ARG A 133 -12.98 -7.00 8.97
N SER A 134 -13.38 -8.17 8.47
CA SER A 134 -12.70 -9.43 8.76
C SER A 134 -11.27 -9.42 8.24
N GLN A 135 -11.06 -8.94 7.02
CA GLN A 135 -9.72 -8.81 6.45
C GLN A 135 -8.87 -7.81 7.22
N ALA A 136 -9.46 -6.68 7.63
CA ALA A 136 -8.76 -5.69 8.45
C ALA A 136 -8.26 -6.31 9.77
N ALA A 137 -9.11 -7.10 10.43
CA ALA A 137 -8.75 -7.78 11.66
C ALA A 137 -7.63 -8.81 11.43
N ASP A 138 -7.69 -9.57 10.35
CA ASP A 138 -6.66 -10.56 10.00
C ASP A 138 -5.30 -9.91 9.75
N TYR A 139 -5.27 -8.81 9.00
CA TYR A 139 -4.02 -8.10 8.74
C TYR A 139 -3.47 -7.41 9.99
N GLN A 140 -4.34 -6.90 10.84
CA GLN A 140 -3.91 -6.35 12.13
C GLN A 140 -3.25 -7.44 12.99
N LYS A 141 -3.83 -8.61 13.03
CA LYS A 141 -3.25 -9.75 13.73
C LYS A 141 -1.90 -10.13 13.16
N GLN A 142 -1.78 -10.19 11.83
CA GLN A 142 -0.50 -10.49 11.18
C GLN A 142 0.55 -9.42 11.49
N ALA A 143 0.16 -8.15 11.54
CA ALA A 143 1.06 -7.06 11.92
C ALA A 143 1.57 -7.22 13.34
N GLU A 144 0.70 -7.55 14.28
CA GLU A 144 1.06 -7.79 15.68
C GLU A 144 1.99 -9.00 15.82
N GLU A 145 1.70 -10.10 15.13
CA GLU A 145 2.54 -11.30 15.12
C GLU A 145 3.92 -11.02 14.53
N TRP A 146 3.97 -10.21 13.48
CA TRP A 146 5.24 -9.83 12.84
C TRP A 146 6.16 -9.07 13.80
N MET A 147 5.60 -8.27 14.70
CA MET A 147 6.35 -7.47 15.67
C MET A 147 6.82 -8.26 16.90
N LEU A 148 6.35 -9.50 17.08
CA LEU A 148 6.78 -10.32 18.19
C LEU A 148 8.21 -10.83 17.97
N PRO A 149 9.06 -10.83 19.03
CA PRO A 149 10.42 -11.37 18.90
C PRO A 149 10.38 -12.87 18.62
N GLU A 150 11.25 -13.30 17.67
CA GLU A 150 11.38 -14.73 17.36
C GLU A 150 12.12 -15.47 18.47
N GLY A 151 11.74 -16.72 18.69
CA GLY A 151 12.48 -17.65 19.53
C GLY A 151 12.16 -17.61 21.01
N ASP A 152 11.10 -16.96 21.40
CA ASP A 152 10.63 -16.96 22.80
C ASP A 152 9.61 -18.05 23.07
#